data_da95e86bb7e58cd00a08513328c1903d
#
_entry.id   da95e86bb7e58cd00a08513328c1903d
#
_cell.length_a   1.000
_cell.length_b   1.000
_cell.length_c   1.000
_cell.angle_alpha   90.00
_cell.angle_beta   90.00
_cell.angle_gamma   90.00
#
_symmetry.space_group_name_H-M   'P 1'
#
loop_
_entity.id
_entity.type
_entity.pdbx_description
1 polymer ?
#
loop_
_entity_poly.entity_id
_entity_poly.type
_entity_poly.pdbx_seq_one_letter_code
_entity_poly.pdbx_strand_id
1 'polypeptide(L)'
;MSGPSEQPTLRVSCVLLTMGDRSEELWRAIQSVREQRGTAVEVVVVGNGVAVPEVPSGTVTVNLPENVGIPEGRNRGVAASSGDVVVFLDDDGWYRSREVLRHVRDRFRDDTALGVLSFRVADPDGGPDQRRHVPRLRAGDPHRSSRATTFLGGACAIRRTAFDAAGGLPGAFFYAHEETDLAWRILDAGFTIEYDAAAVMYHPALSPTRHADFYRLNARNRVWLARRNLPWPIAVCYLGTWIGLTVIRERSCSALRAWFGGFREGWRSDCGPRRPIRWSTAWRMTRNGRPPLV
;
A
#
# COMPACT_ATOMS: atom_id res chain seq x y z
N MET A 1 -31.21 10.13 31.33
CA MET A 1 -31.08 9.17 30.23
C MET A 1 -30.34 9.88 29.10
N SER A 2 -29.01 9.70 29.00
CA SER A 2 -28.21 10.28 27.94
C SER A 2 -28.50 9.47 26.68
N GLY A 3 -29.01 10.10 25.63
CA GLY A 3 -29.22 9.45 24.33
C GLY A 3 -27.91 8.90 23.76
N PRO A 4 -27.98 7.90 22.87
CA PRO A 4 -26.80 7.38 22.23
C PRO A 4 -26.08 8.54 21.52
N SER A 5 -24.85 8.83 21.90
CA SER A 5 -24.00 9.79 21.21
C SER A 5 -23.85 9.30 19.77
N GLU A 6 -24.41 10.00 18.79
CA GLU A 6 -24.14 9.76 17.36
C GLU A 6 -22.62 9.85 17.16
N GLN A 7 -22.01 8.71 16.93
CA GLN A 7 -20.60 8.71 16.56
C GLN A 7 -20.46 9.41 15.21
N PRO A 8 -19.53 10.37 15.07
CA PRO A 8 -19.37 11.10 13.84
C PRO A 8 -19.11 10.13 12.67
N THR A 9 -19.86 10.30 11.60
CA THR A 9 -19.72 9.49 10.38
C THR A 9 -18.35 9.74 9.78
N LEU A 10 -17.49 8.71 9.71
CA LEU A 10 -16.18 8.81 9.09
C LEU A 10 -16.33 9.15 7.60
N ARG A 11 -15.59 10.15 7.14
CA ARG A 11 -15.50 10.54 5.73
C ARG A 11 -14.46 9.66 5.04
N VAL A 12 -14.75 9.29 3.80
CA VAL A 12 -13.87 8.42 2.98
C VAL A 12 -13.38 9.22 1.77
N SER A 13 -12.09 9.20 1.51
CA SER A 13 -11.49 9.71 0.27
C SER A 13 -10.81 8.57 -0.46
N CYS A 14 -11.04 8.44 -1.76
CA CYS A 14 -10.36 7.50 -2.63
C CYS A 14 -9.34 8.25 -3.49
N VAL A 15 -8.08 7.87 -3.38
CA VAL A 15 -6.96 8.45 -4.12
C VAL A 15 -6.52 7.47 -5.21
N LEU A 16 -6.55 7.93 -6.45
CA LEU A 16 -6.07 7.22 -7.63
C LEU A 16 -4.84 7.95 -8.19
N LEU A 17 -3.81 7.19 -8.56
CA LEU A 17 -2.60 7.71 -9.19
C LEU A 17 -2.54 7.19 -10.62
N THR A 18 -2.35 8.08 -11.60
CA THR A 18 -2.29 7.69 -13.02
C THR A 18 -1.08 8.30 -13.73
N MET A 19 -0.59 7.58 -14.74
CA MET A 19 0.40 8.05 -15.72
C MET A 19 -0.24 8.58 -17.01
N GLY A 20 -1.59 8.58 -17.08
CA GLY A 20 -2.35 9.09 -18.21
C GLY A 20 -2.44 8.18 -19.44
N ASP A 21 -1.86 7.00 -19.36
CA ASP A 21 -1.77 6.02 -20.47
C ASP A 21 -2.94 5.01 -20.50
N ARG A 22 -3.85 5.06 -19.49
CA ARG A 22 -4.96 4.14 -19.27
C ARG A 22 -6.27 4.87 -18.95
N SER A 23 -6.71 5.74 -19.85
CA SER A 23 -7.87 6.62 -19.58
C SER A 23 -9.18 5.86 -19.42
N GLU A 24 -9.40 4.76 -20.13
CA GLU A 24 -10.61 3.94 -20.02
C GLU A 24 -10.65 3.17 -18.68
N GLU A 25 -9.52 2.60 -18.28
CA GLU A 25 -9.39 1.91 -17.00
C GLU A 25 -9.55 2.88 -15.84
N LEU A 26 -8.92 4.06 -15.91
CA LEU A 26 -9.08 5.12 -14.92
C LEU A 26 -10.55 5.55 -14.81
N TRP A 27 -11.24 5.73 -15.95
CA TRP A 27 -12.67 6.05 -15.95
C TRP A 27 -13.49 4.97 -15.24
N ARG A 28 -13.25 3.69 -15.56
CA ARG A 28 -13.90 2.54 -14.91
C ARG A 28 -13.62 2.52 -13.40
N ALA A 29 -12.37 2.76 -12.99
CA ALA A 29 -11.98 2.83 -11.59
C ALA A 29 -12.77 3.92 -10.85
N ILE A 30 -12.82 5.14 -11.39
CA ILE A 30 -13.57 6.27 -10.83
C ILE A 30 -15.07 5.95 -10.75
N GLN A 31 -15.67 5.38 -11.81
CA GLN A 31 -17.08 5.00 -11.79
C GLN A 31 -17.38 3.97 -10.70
N SER A 32 -16.52 2.98 -10.52
CA SER A 32 -16.69 1.97 -9.45
C SER A 32 -16.69 2.58 -8.04
N VAL A 33 -15.93 3.69 -7.84
CA VAL A 33 -15.92 4.45 -6.60
C VAL A 33 -17.20 5.27 -6.45
N ARG A 34 -17.65 5.96 -7.51
CA ARG A 34 -18.85 6.81 -7.48
C ARG A 34 -20.15 6.03 -7.33
N GLU A 35 -20.16 4.79 -7.78
CA GLU A 35 -21.31 3.89 -7.64
C GLU A 35 -21.44 3.28 -6.24
N GLN A 36 -20.50 3.53 -5.34
CA GLN A 36 -20.57 3.02 -3.96
C GLN A 36 -21.80 3.57 -3.23
N ARG A 37 -22.45 2.72 -2.46
CA ARG A 37 -23.68 3.02 -1.73
C ARG A 37 -23.45 3.04 -0.23
N GLY A 38 -24.26 3.82 0.47
CA GLY A 38 -24.24 3.89 1.94
C GLY A 38 -23.05 4.62 2.54
N THR A 39 -22.16 5.23 1.70
CA THR A 39 -21.14 6.17 2.11
C THR A 39 -20.86 7.16 0.99
N ALA A 40 -20.70 8.43 1.34
CA ALA A 40 -20.18 9.43 0.42
C ALA A 40 -18.66 9.29 0.32
N VAL A 41 -18.11 9.32 -0.91
CA VAL A 41 -16.70 9.17 -1.17
C VAL A 41 -16.19 10.36 -1.97
N GLU A 42 -15.20 11.06 -1.43
CA GLU A 42 -14.42 12.04 -2.17
C GLU A 42 -13.45 11.31 -3.11
N VAL A 43 -13.39 11.72 -4.36
CA VAL A 43 -12.47 11.12 -5.35
C VAL A 43 -11.36 12.12 -5.66
N VAL A 44 -10.12 11.70 -5.50
CA VAL A 44 -8.91 12.46 -5.82
C VAL A 44 -8.10 11.70 -6.86
N VAL A 45 -7.81 12.33 -8.00
CA VAL A 45 -6.97 11.76 -9.06
C VAL A 45 -5.70 12.57 -9.19
N VAL A 46 -4.55 11.87 -9.13
CA VAL A 46 -3.23 12.47 -9.26
C VAL A 46 -2.61 12.04 -10.58
N GLY A 47 -2.35 12.99 -11.47
CA GLY A 47 -1.54 12.79 -12.68
C GLY A 47 -0.05 12.89 -12.33
N ASN A 48 0.67 11.79 -12.45
CA ASN A 48 2.07 11.67 -12.03
C ASN A 48 3.03 11.94 -13.19
N GLY A 49 3.41 13.19 -13.39
CA GLY A 49 4.19 13.65 -14.54
C GLY A 49 3.35 13.86 -15.80
N VAL A 50 2.03 13.93 -15.63
CA VAL A 50 1.07 14.16 -16.72
C VAL A 50 -0.10 14.98 -16.22
N ALA A 51 -0.81 15.64 -17.13
CA ALA A 51 -2.12 16.18 -16.84
C ALA A 51 -3.11 15.02 -16.62
N VAL A 52 -3.97 15.14 -15.59
CA VAL A 52 -5.06 14.20 -15.39
C VAL A 52 -5.96 14.19 -16.63
N PRO A 53 -6.25 13.04 -17.26
CA PRO A 53 -7.21 12.94 -18.34
C PRO A 53 -8.58 13.50 -17.95
N GLU A 54 -9.49 13.63 -18.92
CA GLU A 54 -10.87 14.02 -18.63
C GLU A 54 -11.49 13.03 -17.62
N VAL A 55 -12.02 13.57 -16.51
CA VAL A 55 -12.64 12.82 -15.42
C VAL A 55 -14.01 13.41 -15.07
N PRO A 56 -14.92 12.65 -14.47
CA PRO A 56 -16.24 13.14 -14.08
C PRO A 56 -16.17 14.37 -13.19
N SER A 57 -17.11 15.31 -13.37
CA SER A 57 -17.23 16.52 -12.54
C SER A 57 -17.32 16.19 -11.04
N GLY A 58 -16.75 17.05 -10.19
CA GLY A 58 -16.67 16.83 -8.75
C GLY A 58 -15.51 15.90 -8.31
N THR A 59 -14.64 15.47 -9.23
CA THR A 59 -13.38 14.84 -8.92
C THR A 59 -12.32 15.90 -8.63
N VAL A 60 -11.58 15.76 -7.53
CA VAL A 60 -10.41 16.60 -7.21
C VAL A 60 -9.25 16.12 -8.07
N THR A 61 -8.60 17.01 -8.81
CA THR A 61 -7.44 16.67 -9.67
C THR A 61 -6.18 17.36 -9.19
N VAL A 62 -5.06 16.62 -9.18
CA VAL A 62 -3.72 17.11 -8.87
C VAL A 62 -2.80 16.75 -10.03
N ASN A 63 -2.23 17.76 -10.69
CA ASN A 63 -1.30 17.54 -11.79
C ASN A 63 0.14 17.77 -11.31
N LEU A 64 0.95 16.72 -11.33
CA LEU A 64 2.37 16.83 -11.00
C LEU A 64 3.18 17.06 -12.27
N PRO A 65 4.13 18.00 -12.25
CA PRO A 65 4.90 18.37 -13.45
C PRO A 65 5.85 17.27 -13.93
N GLU A 66 6.21 16.36 -13.02
CA GLU A 66 7.12 15.24 -13.28
C GLU A 66 6.66 13.97 -12.55
N ASN A 67 7.14 12.82 -12.99
CA ASN A 67 6.91 11.55 -12.30
C ASN A 67 7.75 11.48 -11.03
N VAL A 68 7.09 11.65 -9.89
CA VAL A 68 7.71 11.63 -8.54
C VAL A 68 7.71 10.23 -7.91
N GLY A 69 7.26 9.20 -8.63
CA GLY A 69 7.08 7.85 -8.13
C GLY A 69 5.74 7.65 -7.42
N ILE A 70 5.44 6.37 -7.14
CA ILE A 70 4.16 5.97 -6.53
C ILE A 70 3.98 6.55 -5.12
N PRO A 71 4.95 6.44 -4.19
CA PRO A 71 4.73 6.89 -2.82
C PRO A 71 4.51 8.39 -2.71
N GLU A 72 5.30 9.21 -3.41
CA GLU A 72 5.13 10.66 -3.35
C GLU A 72 3.85 11.11 -4.07
N GLY A 73 3.52 10.50 -5.21
CA GLY A 73 2.25 10.77 -5.89
C GLY A 73 1.04 10.49 -4.99
N ARG A 74 1.04 9.38 -4.26
CA ARG A 74 0.01 9.06 -3.27
C ARG A 74 -0.01 10.04 -2.09
N ASN A 75 1.15 10.47 -1.58
CA ASN A 75 1.23 11.51 -0.55
C ASN A 75 0.55 12.81 -1.01
N ARG A 76 0.77 13.23 -2.27
CA ARG A 76 0.12 14.42 -2.84
C ARG A 76 -1.40 14.26 -2.93
N GLY A 77 -1.87 13.07 -3.29
CA GLY A 77 -3.29 12.74 -3.27
C GLY A 77 -3.89 12.79 -1.86
N VAL A 78 -3.19 12.24 -0.86
CA VAL A 78 -3.61 12.32 0.55
C VAL A 78 -3.68 13.77 1.03
N ALA A 79 -2.69 14.59 0.68
CA ALA A 79 -2.66 16.01 1.05
C ALA A 79 -3.81 16.82 0.42
N ALA A 80 -4.30 16.42 -0.77
CA ALA A 80 -5.42 17.02 -1.45
C ALA A 80 -6.79 16.47 -1.00
N SER A 81 -6.82 15.46 -0.14
CA SER A 81 -8.03 14.78 0.31
C SER A 81 -8.44 15.19 1.74
N SER A 82 -9.74 15.05 2.07
CA SER A 82 -10.31 15.47 3.36
C SER A 82 -10.82 14.34 4.25
N GLY A 83 -10.83 13.08 3.74
CA GLY A 83 -11.40 11.93 4.44
C GLY A 83 -10.63 11.50 5.67
N ASP A 84 -11.34 10.97 6.66
CA ASP A 84 -10.80 10.37 7.89
C ASP A 84 -10.21 8.96 7.60
N VAL A 85 -10.68 8.35 6.51
CA VAL A 85 -10.17 7.11 5.93
C VAL A 85 -9.76 7.40 4.48
N VAL A 86 -8.51 7.14 4.16
CA VAL A 86 -7.95 7.28 2.81
C VAL A 86 -7.86 5.91 2.18
N VAL A 87 -8.47 5.76 1.03
CA VAL A 87 -8.43 4.54 0.22
C VAL A 87 -7.48 4.76 -0.95
N PHE A 88 -6.55 3.83 -1.18
CA PHE A 88 -5.76 3.79 -2.42
C PHE A 88 -6.33 2.75 -3.36
N LEU A 89 -6.60 3.17 -4.58
CA LEU A 89 -7.07 2.34 -5.68
C LEU A 89 -6.16 2.58 -6.89
N ASP A 90 -5.62 1.52 -7.48
CA ASP A 90 -4.86 1.63 -8.72
C ASP A 90 -5.79 2.02 -9.89
N ASP A 91 -5.26 2.75 -10.87
CA ASP A 91 -6.05 3.30 -12.00
C ASP A 91 -6.60 2.24 -12.95
N ASP A 92 -6.16 0.98 -12.82
CA ASP A 92 -6.69 -0.21 -13.51
C ASP A 92 -7.45 -1.18 -12.60
N GLY A 93 -7.75 -0.76 -11.36
CA GLY A 93 -8.55 -1.53 -10.40
C GLY A 93 -9.98 -1.02 -10.27
N TRP A 94 -10.92 -1.88 -9.85
CA TRP A 94 -12.30 -1.48 -9.55
C TRP A 94 -12.96 -2.38 -8.50
N TYR A 95 -13.98 -1.89 -7.81
CA TYR A 95 -14.65 -2.67 -6.76
C TYR A 95 -15.59 -3.71 -7.31
N ARG A 96 -15.61 -4.88 -6.64
CA ARG A 96 -16.52 -5.99 -6.99
C ARG A 96 -17.99 -5.65 -6.73
N SER A 97 -18.30 -4.91 -5.67
CA SER A 97 -19.67 -4.55 -5.29
C SER A 97 -19.80 -3.08 -4.92
N ARG A 98 -21.04 -2.60 -4.88
CA ARG A 98 -21.35 -1.21 -4.52
C ARG A 98 -21.35 -0.92 -3.01
N GLU A 99 -21.06 -1.90 -2.17
CA GLU A 99 -21.06 -1.79 -0.70
C GLU A 99 -19.65 -1.89 -0.09
N VAL A 100 -18.60 -2.03 -0.89
CA VAL A 100 -17.23 -2.26 -0.39
C VAL A 100 -16.78 -1.09 0.49
N LEU A 101 -16.94 0.16 0.04
CA LEU A 101 -16.48 1.31 0.82
C LEU A 101 -17.34 1.60 2.04
N ARG A 102 -18.63 1.26 2.05
CA ARG A 102 -19.45 1.25 3.24
C ARG A 102 -18.92 0.25 4.28
N HIS A 103 -18.64 -0.98 3.84
CA HIS A 103 -18.05 -2.01 4.69
C HIS A 103 -16.71 -1.54 5.27
N VAL A 104 -15.82 -0.98 4.43
CA VAL A 104 -14.54 -0.42 4.86
C VAL A 104 -14.71 0.67 5.93
N ARG A 105 -15.58 1.66 5.67
CA ARG A 105 -15.88 2.73 6.65
C ARG A 105 -16.35 2.15 7.98
N ASP A 106 -17.27 1.19 7.94
CA ASP A 106 -17.85 0.59 9.14
C ASP A 106 -16.77 -0.17 9.94
N ARG A 107 -15.83 -0.89 9.27
CA ARG A 107 -14.68 -1.52 9.93
C ARG A 107 -13.81 -0.51 10.68
N PHE A 108 -13.52 0.66 10.09
CA PHE A 108 -12.75 1.71 10.77
C PHE A 108 -13.54 2.41 11.89
N ARG A 109 -14.85 2.51 11.76
CA ARG A 109 -15.71 3.03 12.84
C ARG A 109 -15.72 2.10 14.06
N ASP A 110 -15.84 0.80 13.82
CA ASP A 110 -16.04 -0.21 14.85
C ASP A 110 -14.72 -0.61 15.54
N ASP A 111 -13.56 -0.44 14.88
CA ASP A 111 -12.23 -0.67 15.47
C ASP A 111 -11.34 0.59 15.32
N THR A 112 -11.23 1.35 16.41
CA THR A 112 -10.40 2.56 16.45
C THR A 112 -8.89 2.27 16.42
N ALA A 113 -8.47 1.05 16.74
CA ALA A 113 -7.08 0.62 16.65
C ALA A 113 -6.69 0.19 15.23
N LEU A 114 -7.67 -0.02 14.34
CA LEU A 114 -7.43 -0.38 12.96
C LEU A 114 -6.77 0.79 12.22
N GLY A 115 -5.51 0.63 11.81
CA GLY A 115 -4.76 1.61 11.03
C GLY A 115 -4.84 1.36 9.53
N VAL A 116 -4.81 0.09 9.11
CA VAL A 116 -4.86 -0.29 7.69
C VAL A 116 -5.74 -1.51 7.48
N LEU A 117 -6.56 -1.45 6.43
CA LEU A 117 -7.31 -2.58 5.89
C LEU A 117 -6.80 -2.87 4.47
N SER A 118 -6.13 -4.00 4.26
CA SER A 118 -5.71 -4.46 2.94
C SER A 118 -6.82 -5.29 2.32
N PHE A 119 -7.16 -4.99 1.07
CA PHE A 119 -8.27 -5.64 0.37
C PHE A 119 -7.83 -6.94 -0.29
N ARG A 120 -8.79 -7.81 -0.53
CA ARG A 120 -8.62 -8.94 -1.43
C ARG A 120 -8.61 -8.46 -2.87
N VAL A 121 -7.57 -8.82 -3.60
CA VAL A 121 -7.47 -8.58 -5.04
C VAL A 121 -7.83 -9.87 -5.76
N ALA A 122 -8.92 -9.83 -6.52
CA ALA A 122 -9.43 -10.94 -7.31
C ALA A 122 -9.17 -10.70 -8.80
N ASP A 123 -9.06 -11.78 -9.55
CA ASP A 123 -8.98 -11.73 -11.01
C ASP A 123 -10.39 -11.48 -11.58
N PRO A 124 -10.60 -10.47 -12.45
CA PRO A 124 -11.89 -10.20 -13.06
C PRO A 124 -12.40 -11.35 -13.94
N ASP A 125 -11.50 -12.13 -14.52
CA ASP A 125 -11.81 -13.25 -15.40
C ASP A 125 -12.06 -14.56 -14.63
N GLY A 126 -12.09 -14.49 -13.28
CA GLY A 126 -12.38 -15.65 -12.42
C GLY A 126 -11.19 -16.58 -12.22
N GLY A 127 -9.99 -16.16 -12.57
CA GLY A 127 -8.75 -16.87 -12.29
C GLY A 127 -8.45 -16.94 -10.78
N PRO A 128 -7.46 -17.76 -10.37
CA PRO A 128 -7.09 -17.90 -8.96
C PRO A 128 -6.46 -16.62 -8.42
N ASP A 129 -6.78 -16.29 -7.18
CA ASP A 129 -6.16 -15.17 -6.48
C ASP A 129 -4.63 -15.34 -6.43
N GLN A 130 -3.90 -14.29 -6.84
CA GLN A 130 -2.45 -14.36 -6.88
C GLN A 130 -1.85 -14.38 -5.47
N ARG A 131 -0.96 -15.34 -5.21
CA ARG A 131 -0.28 -15.52 -3.93
C ARG A 131 0.34 -14.21 -3.39
N ARG A 132 0.89 -13.38 -4.26
CA ARG A 132 1.54 -12.11 -3.91
C ARG A 132 0.55 -11.06 -3.40
N HIS A 133 -0.74 -11.18 -3.73
CA HIS A 133 -1.79 -10.27 -3.28
C HIS A 133 -2.35 -10.64 -1.90
N VAL A 134 -1.86 -11.70 -1.26
CA VAL A 134 -2.21 -12.03 0.11
C VAL A 134 -1.07 -11.62 1.04
N PRO A 135 -1.21 -10.57 1.86
CA PRO A 135 -0.11 -9.95 2.62
C PRO A 135 0.25 -10.77 3.87
N ARG A 136 0.39 -12.09 3.73
CA ARG A 136 0.76 -13.05 4.77
C ARG A 136 1.89 -13.95 4.29
N LEU A 137 2.79 -14.33 5.19
CA LEU A 137 3.91 -15.22 4.85
C LEU A 137 3.40 -16.61 4.42
N ARG A 138 2.47 -17.16 5.19
CA ARG A 138 1.74 -18.40 4.85
C ARG A 138 0.36 -17.97 4.36
N ALA A 139 0.21 -17.75 3.06
CA ALA A 139 -1.00 -17.17 2.49
C ALA A 139 -2.25 -17.97 2.85
N GLY A 140 -2.19 -19.30 2.75
CA GLY A 140 -3.36 -20.12 2.98
C GLY A 140 -4.53 -19.72 2.07
N ASP A 141 -5.73 -19.79 2.60
CA ASP A 141 -6.96 -19.41 1.89
C ASP A 141 -7.08 -17.87 1.76
N PRO A 142 -7.13 -17.31 0.52
CA PRO A 142 -7.31 -15.88 0.30
C PRO A 142 -8.68 -15.35 0.74
N HIS A 143 -9.67 -16.23 0.94
CA HIS A 143 -11.01 -15.89 1.43
C HIS A 143 -11.09 -15.74 2.96
N ARG A 144 -9.98 -15.92 3.66
CA ARG A 144 -9.92 -15.80 5.11
C ARG A 144 -9.25 -14.50 5.54
N SER A 145 -9.99 -13.62 6.21
CA SER A 145 -9.45 -12.41 6.84
C SER A 145 -8.47 -12.72 7.97
N SER A 146 -7.52 -11.84 8.22
CA SER A 146 -6.49 -12.05 9.26
C SER A 146 -5.73 -10.76 9.59
N ARG A 147 -5.04 -10.75 10.72
CA ARG A 147 -3.97 -9.76 11.00
C ARG A 147 -2.88 -9.87 9.95
N ALA A 148 -2.29 -8.73 9.61
CA ALA A 148 -1.19 -8.61 8.65
C ALA A 148 -0.09 -7.69 9.20
N THR A 149 1.07 -7.68 8.56
CA THR A 149 2.21 -6.83 8.91
C THR A 149 2.71 -6.00 7.72
N THR A 150 2.02 -6.11 6.63
CA THR A 150 2.14 -5.29 5.41
C THR A 150 0.77 -5.25 4.73
N PHE A 151 0.64 -4.48 3.67
CA PHE A 151 -0.59 -4.34 2.89
C PHE A 151 -0.26 -4.14 1.41
N LEU A 152 -1.28 -4.09 0.56
CA LEU A 152 -1.14 -3.84 -0.88
C LEU A 152 -1.38 -2.36 -1.15
N GLY A 153 -0.41 -1.68 -1.76
CA GLY A 153 -0.43 -0.23 -1.94
C GLY A 153 -1.61 0.28 -2.78
N GLY A 154 -2.00 -0.46 -3.82
CA GLY A 154 -3.14 -0.09 -4.69
C GLY A 154 -4.47 -0.72 -4.29
N ALA A 155 -4.53 -1.42 -3.15
CA ALA A 155 -5.71 -2.17 -2.69
C ALA A 155 -5.83 -2.09 -1.17
N CYS A 156 -5.98 -0.89 -0.62
CA CYS A 156 -6.07 -0.70 0.83
C CYS A 156 -6.84 0.56 1.23
N ALA A 157 -7.25 0.57 2.49
CA ALA A 157 -7.70 1.77 3.18
C ALA A 157 -6.84 2.00 4.41
N ILE A 158 -6.57 3.28 4.71
CA ILE A 158 -5.69 3.69 5.81
C ILE A 158 -6.41 4.76 6.63
N ARG A 159 -6.43 4.61 7.96
CA ARG A 159 -6.87 5.65 8.86
C ARG A 159 -5.93 6.85 8.73
N ARG A 160 -6.47 8.06 8.48
CA ARG A 160 -5.65 9.26 8.32
C ARG A 160 -4.73 9.50 9.50
N THR A 161 -5.23 9.39 10.72
CA THR A 161 -4.40 9.57 11.92
C THR A 161 -3.26 8.55 12.04
N ALA A 162 -3.43 7.33 11.52
CA ALA A 162 -2.37 6.33 11.46
C ALA A 162 -1.33 6.67 10.37
N PHE A 163 -1.80 7.16 9.22
CA PHE A 163 -0.94 7.64 8.13
C PHE A 163 -0.06 8.82 8.59
N ASP A 164 -0.67 9.81 9.24
CA ASP A 164 -0.01 11.02 9.72
C ASP A 164 0.99 10.70 10.86
N ALA A 165 0.59 9.87 11.84
CA ALA A 165 1.46 9.43 12.93
C ALA A 165 2.69 8.66 12.41
N ALA A 166 2.54 7.93 11.33
CA ALA A 166 3.63 7.23 10.67
C ALA A 166 4.47 8.15 9.76
N GLY A 167 4.01 9.36 9.43
CA GLY A 167 4.70 10.34 8.59
C GLY A 167 4.59 10.06 7.08
N GLY A 168 3.50 9.42 6.65
CA GLY A 168 3.20 9.16 5.25
C GLY A 168 4.09 8.11 4.57
N LEU A 169 3.94 7.96 3.26
CA LEU A 169 4.76 7.06 2.45
C LEU A 169 6.18 7.65 2.23
N PRO A 170 7.22 6.82 2.14
CA PRO A 170 8.60 7.29 1.90
C PRO A 170 8.77 7.70 0.43
N GLY A 171 8.54 8.98 0.10
CA GLY A 171 8.55 9.50 -1.27
C GLY A 171 9.79 9.11 -2.08
N ALA A 172 10.98 9.17 -1.47
CA ALA A 172 12.25 8.84 -2.11
C ALA A 172 12.36 7.38 -2.59
N PHE A 173 11.48 6.48 -2.13
CA PHE A 173 11.48 5.08 -2.58
C PHE A 173 11.12 4.96 -4.07
N PHE A 174 10.33 5.86 -4.57
CA PHE A 174 9.86 5.94 -5.95
C PHE A 174 8.96 4.75 -6.35
N TYR A 175 9.39 3.51 -6.08
CA TYR A 175 8.70 2.26 -6.43
C TYR A 175 9.19 1.10 -5.56
N ALA A 176 8.30 0.26 -5.06
CA ALA A 176 8.52 -0.95 -4.25
C ALA A 176 8.97 -0.70 -2.80
N HIS A 177 8.40 -1.48 -1.88
CA HIS A 177 8.63 -1.49 -0.42
C HIS A 177 8.10 -0.28 0.36
N GLU A 178 7.51 0.70 -0.28
CA GLU A 178 6.92 1.87 0.37
C GLU A 178 5.79 1.49 1.34
N GLU A 179 4.97 0.50 0.97
CA GLU A 179 3.89 -0.01 1.81
C GLU A 179 4.44 -0.74 3.03
N THR A 180 5.53 -1.47 2.86
CA THR A 180 6.18 -2.17 3.96
C THR A 180 6.81 -1.18 4.95
N ASP A 181 7.46 -0.12 4.44
CA ASP A 181 8.01 0.95 5.27
C ASP A 181 6.90 1.63 6.09
N LEU A 182 5.82 2.03 5.44
CA LEU A 182 4.67 2.65 6.11
C LEU A 182 4.00 1.68 7.10
N ALA A 183 3.79 0.42 6.71
CA ALA A 183 3.18 -0.60 7.56
C ALA A 183 3.92 -0.79 8.88
N TRP A 184 5.26 -0.88 8.84
CA TRP A 184 6.05 -1.08 10.04
C TRP A 184 5.99 0.13 10.98
N ARG A 185 5.96 1.36 10.43
CA ARG A 185 5.80 2.59 11.23
C ARG A 185 4.38 2.71 11.82
N ILE A 186 3.33 2.33 11.08
CA ILE A 186 1.95 2.27 11.57
C ILE A 186 1.83 1.27 12.73
N LEU A 187 2.41 0.07 12.56
CA LEU A 187 2.45 -0.93 13.63
C LEU A 187 3.21 -0.40 14.86
N ASP A 188 4.32 0.32 14.64
CA ASP A 188 5.10 0.89 15.75
C ASP A 188 4.37 2.05 16.44
N ALA A 189 3.55 2.80 15.73
CA ALA A 189 2.66 3.82 16.29
C ALA A 189 1.51 3.24 17.14
N GLY A 190 1.34 1.90 17.17
CA GLY A 190 0.36 1.21 18.02
C GLY A 190 -0.88 0.71 17.28
N PHE A 191 -1.08 1.08 16.05
CA PHE A 191 -2.19 0.62 15.24
C PHE A 191 -2.06 -0.84 14.79
N THR A 192 -3.12 -1.37 14.21
CA THR A 192 -3.19 -2.72 13.65
C THR A 192 -3.38 -2.68 12.14
N ILE A 193 -2.96 -3.75 11.49
CA ILE A 193 -3.14 -3.95 10.05
C ILE A 193 -3.90 -5.25 9.86
N GLU A 194 -4.91 -5.23 9.01
CA GLU A 194 -5.70 -6.41 8.68
C GLU A 194 -5.79 -6.61 7.16
N TYR A 195 -5.85 -7.86 6.76
CA TYR A 195 -6.31 -8.30 5.47
C TYR A 195 -7.78 -8.67 5.60
N ASP A 196 -8.63 -8.06 4.78
CA ASP A 196 -10.07 -8.30 4.77
C ASP A 196 -10.51 -8.95 3.44
N ALA A 197 -10.88 -10.21 3.54
CA ALA A 197 -11.34 -10.98 2.38
C ALA A 197 -12.72 -10.56 1.86
N ALA A 198 -13.50 -9.80 2.65
CA ALA A 198 -14.82 -9.28 2.25
C ALA A 198 -14.70 -7.97 1.42
N ALA A 199 -13.65 -7.19 1.65
CA ALA A 199 -13.35 -6.00 0.86
C ALA A 199 -12.66 -6.42 -0.45
N VAL A 200 -13.41 -6.60 -1.53
CA VAL A 200 -12.90 -7.17 -2.79
C VAL A 200 -12.81 -6.11 -3.87
N MET A 201 -11.62 -6.00 -4.47
CA MET A 201 -11.42 -5.30 -5.73
C MET A 201 -10.92 -6.25 -6.83
N TYR A 202 -11.22 -5.91 -8.06
CA TYR A 202 -10.68 -6.55 -9.24
C TYR A 202 -9.46 -5.78 -9.75
N HIS A 203 -8.45 -6.52 -10.18
CA HIS A 203 -7.26 -5.97 -10.82
C HIS A 203 -6.68 -6.98 -11.81
N PRO A 204 -6.30 -6.58 -13.03
CA PRO A 204 -5.69 -7.47 -14.01
C PRO A 204 -4.40 -8.12 -13.50
N ALA A 205 -4.16 -9.36 -13.92
CA ALA A 205 -2.98 -10.12 -13.54
C ALA A 205 -1.75 -9.64 -14.31
N LEU A 206 -1.03 -8.62 -13.81
CA LEU A 206 0.17 -8.07 -14.44
C LEU A 206 1.45 -8.50 -13.72
N SER A 207 2.56 -8.70 -14.46
CA SER A 207 3.86 -9.00 -13.86
C SER A 207 4.52 -7.74 -13.27
N PRO A 208 5.01 -7.75 -12.02
CA PRO A 208 5.76 -6.64 -11.43
C PRO A 208 7.11 -6.40 -12.09
N THR A 209 7.70 -7.42 -12.73
CA THR A 209 9.02 -7.34 -13.39
C THR A 209 9.02 -6.58 -14.71
N ARG A 210 7.87 -6.07 -15.15
CA ARG A 210 7.74 -5.23 -16.35
C ARG A 210 8.48 -3.88 -16.26
N HIS A 211 8.77 -3.39 -15.04
CA HIS A 211 9.52 -2.16 -14.83
C HIS A 211 11.00 -2.38 -15.03
N ALA A 212 11.64 -1.57 -15.90
CA ALA A 212 13.06 -1.72 -16.24
C ALA A 212 13.98 -1.68 -14.99
N ASP A 213 13.64 -0.83 -14.03
CA ASP A 213 14.41 -0.65 -12.78
C ASP A 213 13.97 -1.57 -11.62
N PHE A 214 13.10 -2.56 -11.89
CA PHE A 214 12.52 -3.39 -10.82
C PHE A 214 13.57 -3.98 -9.89
N TYR A 215 14.56 -4.67 -10.41
CA TYR A 215 15.58 -5.35 -9.60
C TYR A 215 16.44 -4.35 -8.81
N ARG A 216 16.83 -3.26 -9.44
CA ARG A 216 17.65 -2.21 -8.82
C ARG A 216 16.91 -1.52 -7.68
N LEU A 217 15.70 -1.01 -7.94
CA LEU A 217 14.90 -0.30 -6.94
C LEU A 217 14.45 -1.23 -5.81
N ASN A 218 14.07 -2.47 -6.12
CA ASN A 218 13.71 -3.46 -5.11
C ASN A 218 14.87 -3.70 -4.13
N ALA A 219 16.09 -3.87 -4.62
CA ALA A 219 17.25 -4.09 -3.78
C ALA A 219 17.65 -2.85 -2.97
N ARG A 220 17.68 -1.66 -3.62
CA ARG A 220 17.97 -0.39 -2.97
C ARG A 220 17.01 -0.12 -1.81
N ASN A 221 15.72 -0.21 -2.10
CA ASN A 221 14.68 0.10 -1.12
C ASN A 221 14.63 -0.93 0.01
N ARG A 222 15.02 -2.16 -0.24
CA ARG A 222 15.18 -3.18 0.80
C ARG A 222 16.28 -2.82 1.80
N VAL A 223 17.40 -2.30 1.32
CA VAL A 223 18.46 -1.75 2.19
C VAL A 223 17.96 -0.54 2.95
N TRP A 224 17.28 0.39 2.28
CA TRP A 224 16.69 1.57 2.91
C TRP A 224 15.66 1.20 3.97
N LEU A 225 14.75 0.27 3.67
CA LEU A 225 13.76 -0.25 4.61
C LEU A 225 14.44 -0.77 5.90
N ALA A 226 15.49 -1.58 5.76
CA ALA A 226 16.24 -2.11 6.89
C ALA A 226 16.95 -1.02 7.69
N ARG A 227 17.64 -0.11 7.00
CA ARG A 227 18.38 1.01 7.63
C ARG A 227 17.47 1.97 8.38
N ARG A 228 16.27 2.24 7.83
CA ARG A 228 15.29 3.16 8.42
C ARG A 228 14.57 2.55 9.62
N ASN A 229 14.10 1.34 9.48
CA ASN A 229 13.04 0.80 10.33
C ASN A 229 13.46 -0.35 11.25
N LEU A 230 14.62 -0.99 11.04
CA LEU A 230 14.97 -2.16 11.83
C LEU A 230 16.07 -1.88 12.85
N PRO A 231 15.97 -2.42 14.08
CA PRO A 231 17.13 -2.58 14.96
C PRO A 231 18.27 -3.32 14.24
N TRP A 232 19.52 -2.93 14.44
CA TRP A 232 20.64 -3.46 13.67
C TRP A 232 20.74 -4.99 13.63
N PRO A 233 20.53 -5.75 14.73
CA PRO A 233 20.58 -7.21 14.66
C PRO A 233 19.52 -7.78 13.69
N ILE A 234 18.29 -7.23 13.74
CA ILE A 234 17.22 -7.64 12.83
C ILE A 234 17.52 -7.21 11.39
N ALA A 235 18.08 -6.01 11.19
CA ALA A 235 18.46 -5.50 9.87
C ALA A 235 19.49 -6.40 9.18
N VAL A 236 20.51 -6.86 9.92
CA VAL A 236 21.53 -7.79 9.40
C VAL A 236 20.88 -9.12 8.98
N CYS A 237 20.06 -9.71 9.86
CA CYS A 237 19.35 -10.95 9.54
C CYS A 237 18.40 -10.77 8.33
N TYR A 238 17.65 -9.68 8.28
CA TYR A 238 16.76 -9.36 7.17
C TYR A 238 17.52 -9.27 5.84
N LEU A 239 18.60 -8.49 5.79
CA LEU A 239 19.38 -8.32 4.57
C LEU A 239 20.09 -9.61 4.15
N GLY A 240 20.65 -10.37 5.11
CA GLY A 240 21.25 -11.69 4.85
C GLY A 240 20.26 -12.69 4.26
N THR A 241 19.03 -12.74 4.84
CA THR A 241 17.94 -13.57 4.33
C THR A 241 17.63 -13.23 2.86
N TRP A 242 17.49 -11.94 2.55
CA TRP A 242 17.13 -11.52 1.20
C TRP A 242 18.25 -11.66 0.18
N ILE A 243 19.52 -11.52 0.58
CA ILE A 243 20.66 -11.87 -0.28
C ILE A 243 20.58 -13.36 -0.64
N GLY A 244 20.45 -14.24 0.37
CA GLY A 244 20.35 -15.68 0.15
C GLY A 244 19.17 -16.06 -0.74
N LEU A 245 17.98 -15.54 -0.44
CA LEU A 245 16.77 -15.81 -1.24
C LEU A 245 16.89 -15.31 -2.69
N THR A 246 17.52 -14.15 -2.90
CA THR A 246 17.72 -13.62 -4.26
C THR A 246 18.68 -14.51 -5.05
N VAL A 247 19.82 -14.89 -4.47
CA VAL A 247 20.80 -15.75 -5.14
C VAL A 247 20.21 -17.13 -5.49
N ILE A 248 19.37 -17.69 -4.60
CA ILE A 248 18.75 -19.00 -4.82
C ILE A 248 17.65 -18.94 -5.91
N ARG A 249 16.86 -17.87 -5.94
CA ARG A 249 15.66 -17.77 -6.79
C ARG A 249 15.93 -17.17 -8.16
N GLU A 250 16.85 -16.21 -8.23
CA GLU A 250 17.13 -15.50 -9.48
C GLU A 250 18.27 -16.19 -10.23
N ARG A 251 18.00 -16.56 -11.48
CA ARG A 251 18.97 -17.26 -12.35
C ARG A 251 19.55 -16.36 -13.43
N SER A 252 19.00 -15.19 -13.64
CA SER A 252 19.47 -14.23 -14.63
C SER A 252 20.69 -13.46 -14.10
N CYS A 253 21.84 -13.58 -14.74
CA CYS A 253 23.03 -12.81 -14.39
C CYS A 253 22.83 -11.30 -14.49
N SER A 254 22.03 -10.83 -15.46
CA SER A 254 21.70 -9.41 -15.62
C SER A 254 20.82 -8.90 -14.48
N ALA A 255 19.81 -9.67 -14.07
CA ALA A 255 18.95 -9.36 -12.94
C ALA A 255 19.73 -9.33 -11.61
N LEU A 256 20.62 -10.33 -11.39
CA LEU A 256 21.51 -10.35 -10.21
C LEU A 256 22.44 -9.13 -10.18
N ARG A 257 23.05 -8.79 -11.33
CA ARG A 257 23.92 -7.59 -11.43
C ARG A 257 23.16 -6.32 -11.10
N ALA A 258 21.95 -6.14 -11.64
CA ALA A 258 21.09 -5.01 -11.34
C ALA A 258 20.69 -4.97 -9.85
N TRP A 259 20.35 -6.13 -9.28
CA TRP A 259 19.99 -6.25 -7.87
C TRP A 259 21.16 -5.89 -6.94
N PHE A 260 22.36 -6.45 -7.16
CA PHE A 260 23.54 -6.10 -6.34
C PHE A 260 23.98 -4.66 -6.55
N GLY A 261 23.78 -4.10 -7.75
CA GLY A 261 23.97 -2.67 -8.02
C GLY A 261 23.06 -1.81 -7.14
N GLY A 262 21.77 -2.12 -7.10
CA GLY A 262 20.79 -1.46 -6.24
C GLY A 262 21.08 -1.65 -4.74
N PHE A 263 21.51 -2.84 -4.33
CA PHE A 263 21.91 -3.12 -2.94
C PHE A 263 23.08 -2.22 -2.50
N ARG A 264 24.12 -2.08 -3.33
CA ARG A 264 25.24 -1.18 -3.09
C ARG A 264 24.80 0.28 -3.07
N GLU A 265 23.93 0.70 -3.99
CA GLU A 265 23.31 2.02 -4.02
C GLU A 265 22.60 2.32 -2.69
N GLY A 266 21.80 1.39 -2.18
CA GLY A 266 21.07 1.52 -0.93
C GLY A 266 21.96 1.74 0.31
N TRP A 267 23.19 1.24 0.29
CA TRP A 267 24.18 1.53 1.35
C TRP A 267 24.82 2.90 1.23
N ARG A 268 24.98 3.42 0.01
CA ARG A 268 25.73 4.65 -0.26
C ARG A 268 24.87 5.89 -0.32
N SER A 269 23.58 5.72 -0.63
CA SER A 269 22.63 6.82 -0.76
C SER A 269 21.93 7.12 0.57
N ASP A 270 21.42 8.34 0.69
CA ASP A 270 20.58 8.74 1.80
C ASP A 270 19.23 8.03 1.73
N CYS A 271 18.87 7.38 2.83
CA CYS A 271 17.57 6.70 2.98
C CYS A 271 16.57 7.53 3.78
N GLY A 272 16.92 8.73 4.17
CA GLY A 272 16.14 9.55 5.09
C GLY A 272 16.27 9.13 6.56
N PRO A 273 15.47 9.70 7.45
CA PRO A 273 15.63 9.55 8.89
C PRO A 273 15.50 8.11 9.36
N ARG A 274 16.40 7.70 10.24
CA ARG A 274 16.37 6.38 10.90
C ARG A 274 15.47 6.44 12.13
N ARG A 275 14.42 5.63 12.16
CA ARG A 275 13.48 5.46 13.29
C ARG A 275 13.17 3.97 13.46
N PRO A 276 14.05 3.17 14.08
CA PRO A 276 13.84 1.74 14.22
C PRO A 276 12.60 1.43 15.05
N ILE A 277 11.82 0.47 14.57
CA ILE A 277 10.68 -0.05 15.32
C ILE A 277 11.15 -0.63 16.67
N ARG A 278 10.27 -0.57 17.65
CA ARG A 278 10.53 -1.16 18.98
C ARG A 278 10.62 -2.68 18.91
N TRP A 279 11.39 -3.28 19.79
CA TRP A 279 11.47 -4.75 19.90
C TRP A 279 10.11 -5.39 20.16
N SER A 280 9.26 -4.73 20.94
CA SER A 280 7.87 -5.15 21.16
C SER A 280 7.05 -5.19 19.87
N THR A 281 7.28 -4.26 18.95
CA THR A 281 6.66 -4.24 17.61
C THR A 281 7.16 -5.40 16.75
N ALA A 282 8.48 -5.63 16.71
CA ALA A 282 9.07 -6.78 16.01
C ALA A 282 8.52 -8.12 16.53
N TRP A 283 8.37 -8.24 17.86
CA TRP A 283 7.74 -9.40 18.49
C TRP A 283 6.27 -9.56 18.10
N ARG A 284 5.49 -8.48 18.13
CA ARG A 284 4.09 -8.48 17.69
C ARG A 284 3.93 -8.91 16.23
N MET A 285 4.82 -8.45 15.34
CA MET A 285 4.86 -8.88 13.94
C MET A 285 5.13 -10.38 13.81
N THR A 286 6.07 -10.90 14.61
CA THR A 286 6.38 -12.33 14.66
C THR A 286 5.17 -13.15 15.10
N ARG A 287 4.44 -12.71 16.12
CA ARG A 287 3.19 -13.35 16.57
C ARG A 287 2.08 -13.30 15.53
N ASN A 288 2.03 -12.26 14.71
CA ASN A 288 1.11 -12.16 13.57
C ASN A 288 1.55 -13.02 12.36
N GLY A 289 2.57 -13.86 12.53
CA GLY A 289 2.99 -14.85 11.54
C GLY A 289 3.92 -14.35 10.43
N ARG A 290 4.38 -13.08 10.49
CA ARG A 290 5.38 -12.55 9.56
C ARG A 290 6.39 -11.69 10.32
N PRO A 291 7.49 -12.30 10.80
CA PRO A 291 8.58 -11.57 11.43
C PRO A 291 9.21 -10.58 10.43
N PRO A 292 9.80 -9.47 10.90
CA PRO A 292 10.47 -8.50 10.03
C PRO A 292 11.82 -9.02 9.49
N LEU A 293 11.84 -10.25 9.02
CA LEU A 293 12.97 -10.95 8.39
C LEU A 293 12.67 -11.36 6.95
N VAL A 294 11.38 -11.39 6.59
CA VAL A 294 10.90 -11.84 5.27
C VAL A 294 9.73 -11.00 4.77
#